data_b8bd90d0a48883dd18f53db69be416d8
#
_entry.id   b8bd90d0a48883dd18f53db69be416d8
#
_cell.length_a   1.000
_cell.length_b   1.000
_cell.length_c   1.000
_cell.angle_alpha   90.00
_cell.angle_beta   90.00
_cell.angle_gamma   90.00
#
_symmetry.space_group_name_H-M   'P 1'
#
loop_
_entity.id
_entity.type
_entity.pdbx_description
1 polymer ?
#
loop_
_entity_poly.entity_id
_entity_poly.type
_entity_poly.pdbx_seq_one_letter_code
_entity_poly.pdbx_strand_id
1 'polypeptide(L)'
;HFEKNFFRKEEVVGKKASEIFPESMSDFLHFTQIALSENKVITFPYYFKKIDTFYDIVLKANRQNNMIDVFCLNSTELHKAQQKLSTINNKLAMSLDVANIVPWKWDLRSKTILCDINKPIELSTQGKDVAEEQLAVPDYHYFSKIFKEDRKRVEQAYQNLIDGHSEKVKEEYRVVSTQKGFHRIEWVEAQAAVETRDENGKPLTLVGSSLVITERKKMEMELINAKNRAEESNRLKSAFLANMSHEIRTPLNAIVGFSGILASTEEEEEKQEYVSIIENNNTLLLQLISDILDLSKIEAGTLDLHYSNVEINDLMKDLENMCQLKLKSDAVKLEFVAPEEPCFAHIEKNRLSQLIINLVTNAIKFTIQGSIRFGYKRQNNELYFYVADTGCGIPQDKQKSI
;
A
#
# COMPACT_ATOMS: atom_id res chain seq x y z
N HIS A 1 50.81 21.27 -43.13
CA HIS A 1 49.64 20.79 -42.31
C HIS A 1 49.16 21.83 -41.29
N PHE A 2 50.09 22.61 -40.71
CA PHE A 2 49.81 23.68 -39.75
C PHE A 2 48.97 24.81 -40.40
N GLU A 3 49.24 25.11 -41.66
CA GLU A 3 48.59 26.22 -42.38
C GLU A 3 47.07 25.95 -42.70
N LYS A 4 46.66 24.71 -42.73
CA LYS A 4 45.26 24.38 -43.07
C LYS A 4 44.24 24.46 -41.94
N ASN A 5 44.71 24.34 -40.69
CA ASN A 5 43.75 24.14 -39.57
C ASN A 5 43.91 25.14 -38.39
N PHE A 6 44.94 25.97 -38.32
CA PHE A 6 45.17 26.80 -37.11
C PHE A 6 45.48 28.28 -37.37
N PHE A 7 46.60 28.53 -38.07
CA PHE A 7 47.12 29.85 -38.33
C PHE A 7 47.75 29.86 -39.72
N ARG A 8 47.69 30.98 -40.43
CA ARG A 8 48.52 31.13 -41.59
C ARG A 8 49.99 31.17 -41.14
N LYS A 9 50.90 30.62 -41.92
CA LYS A 9 52.33 30.55 -41.62
C LYS A 9 52.90 31.89 -41.16
N GLU A 10 52.45 32.96 -41.81
CA GLU A 10 52.80 34.36 -41.54
C GLU A 10 52.30 34.85 -40.16
N GLU A 11 51.30 34.22 -39.55
CA GLU A 11 50.79 34.54 -38.24
C GLU A 11 51.52 33.89 -37.08
N VAL A 12 52.32 32.86 -37.31
CA VAL A 12 52.98 31.99 -36.30
C VAL A 12 54.51 32.08 -36.36
N VAL A 13 55.05 32.19 -37.58
CA VAL A 13 56.53 32.19 -37.75
C VAL A 13 57.13 33.48 -37.21
N GLY A 14 58.09 33.34 -36.29
CA GLY A 14 58.79 34.44 -35.61
C GLY A 14 58.07 34.99 -34.37
N LYS A 15 56.90 34.46 -33.97
CA LYS A 15 56.22 34.85 -32.73
C LYS A 15 56.65 33.97 -31.57
N LYS A 16 56.62 34.52 -30.35
CA LYS A 16 56.85 33.77 -29.10
C LYS A 16 55.66 32.90 -28.78
N ALA A 17 55.89 31.77 -28.13
CA ALA A 17 54.80 30.88 -27.67
C ALA A 17 53.78 31.62 -26.81
N SER A 18 54.16 32.61 -26.00
CA SER A 18 53.32 33.48 -25.21
C SER A 18 52.34 34.34 -26.04
N GLU A 19 52.67 34.62 -27.29
CA GLU A 19 51.82 35.40 -28.20
C GLU A 19 50.80 34.49 -28.89
N ILE A 20 51.13 33.21 -29.03
CA ILE A 20 50.26 32.19 -29.67
C ILE A 20 49.31 31.54 -28.66
N PHE A 21 49.81 31.30 -27.43
CA PHE A 21 49.11 30.62 -26.35
C PHE A 21 49.03 31.46 -25.06
N PRO A 22 48.42 32.66 -25.08
CA PRO A 22 48.52 33.58 -23.95
C PRO A 22 47.81 33.09 -22.68
N GLU A 23 46.71 32.34 -22.80
CA GLU A 23 45.88 31.90 -21.64
C GLU A 23 46.43 30.67 -20.90
N SER A 24 47.37 29.92 -21.47
CA SER A 24 47.92 28.68 -20.90
C SER A 24 49.44 28.66 -20.80
N MET A 25 50.05 29.82 -20.82
CA MET A 25 51.49 29.92 -20.85
C MET A 25 52.17 29.29 -19.61
N SER A 26 51.53 29.39 -18.44
CA SER A 26 52.01 28.75 -17.19
C SER A 26 52.08 27.23 -17.32
N ASP A 27 51.01 26.62 -17.81
CA ASP A 27 50.89 25.16 -17.94
C ASP A 27 51.82 24.66 -19.04
N PHE A 28 51.89 25.38 -20.16
CA PHE A 28 52.81 25.07 -21.26
C PHE A 28 54.28 25.13 -20.82
N LEU A 29 54.69 26.15 -20.04
CA LEU A 29 56.03 26.27 -19.48
C LEU A 29 56.34 25.16 -18.49
N HIS A 30 55.36 24.83 -17.62
CA HIS A 30 55.49 23.74 -16.65
C HIS A 30 55.74 22.40 -17.34
N PHE A 31 54.88 22.01 -18.29
CA PHE A 31 55.06 20.77 -19.04
C PHE A 31 56.30 20.77 -19.91
N THR A 32 56.74 21.92 -20.41
CA THR A 32 57.98 22.10 -21.13
C THR A 32 59.19 21.81 -20.23
N GLN A 33 59.20 22.32 -19.01
CA GLN A 33 60.27 22.05 -18.04
C GLN A 33 60.34 20.55 -17.69
N ILE A 34 59.20 19.91 -17.48
CA ILE A 34 59.17 18.46 -17.19
C ILE A 34 59.71 17.67 -18.41
N ALA A 35 59.27 18.01 -19.63
CA ALA A 35 59.73 17.31 -20.84
C ALA A 35 61.27 17.42 -21.02
N LEU A 36 61.83 18.58 -20.72
CA LEU A 36 63.30 18.82 -20.80
C LEU A 36 64.06 18.11 -19.67
N SER A 37 63.58 18.22 -18.41
CA SER A 37 64.30 17.68 -17.25
C SER A 37 64.26 16.14 -17.23
N GLU A 38 63.09 15.55 -17.49
CA GLU A 38 62.91 14.11 -17.41
C GLU A 38 63.13 13.38 -18.75
N ASN A 39 63.28 14.12 -19.83
CA ASN A 39 63.43 13.56 -21.19
C ASN A 39 62.25 12.63 -21.59
N LYS A 40 61.09 13.02 -21.20
CA LYS A 40 59.84 12.29 -21.50
C LYS A 40 59.01 13.02 -22.51
N VAL A 41 58.21 12.25 -23.25
CA VAL A 41 57.13 12.82 -24.06
C VAL A 41 55.98 13.16 -23.14
N ILE A 42 55.53 14.42 -23.12
CA ILE A 42 54.40 14.91 -22.32
C ILE A 42 53.27 15.20 -23.26
N THR A 43 52.08 14.67 -22.91
CA THR A 43 50.84 14.95 -23.65
C THR A 43 49.82 15.56 -22.69
N PHE A 44 49.18 16.64 -23.08
CA PHE A 44 48.13 17.26 -22.35
C PHE A 44 47.06 17.85 -23.28
N PRO A 45 45.75 17.85 -22.88
CA PRO A 45 44.68 18.42 -23.68
C PRO A 45 44.69 19.94 -23.56
N TYR A 46 44.38 20.61 -24.65
CA TYR A 46 44.23 22.06 -24.70
C TYR A 46 43.04 22.49 -25.56
N TYR A 47 42.19 23.38 -25.02
CA TYR A 47 41.02 23.90 -25.70
C TYR A 47 41.30 25.30 -26.26
N PHE A 48 41.26 25.45 -27.55
CA PHE A 48 41.38 26.75 -28.25
C PHE A 48 40.03 27.41 -28.37
N LYS A 49 39.72 28.31 -27.45
CA LYS A 49 38.44 29.01 -27.38
C LYS A 49 38.08 29.81 -28.64
N LYS A 50 39.09 30.40 -29.29
CA LYS A 50 38.86 31.24 -30.50
C LYS A 50 38.34 30.47 -31.71
N ILE A 51 38.64 29.16 -31.77
CA ILE A 51 38.26 28.32 -32.93
C ILE A 51 37.42 27.11 -32.47
N ASP A 52 36.98 27.09 -31.24
CA ASP A 52 36.15 26.00 -30.62
C ASP A 52 36.72 24.60 -30.93
N THR A 53 38.02 24.43 -30.69
CA THR A 53 38.73 23.18 -31.07
C THR A 53 39.60 22.66 -29.93
N PHE A 54 39.53 21.36 -29.67
CA PHE A 54 40.40 20.66 -28.76
C PHE A 54 41.59 20.06 -29.46
N TYR A 55 42.76 20.18 -28.85
CA TYR A 55 43.99 19.56 -29.31
C TYR A 55 44.69 18.86 -28.19
N ASP A 56 45.25 17.69 -28.47
CA ASP A 56 46.24 17.08 -27.63
C ASP A 56 47.62 17.61 -28.02
N ILE A 57 48.21 18.38 -27.11
CA ILE A 57 49.54 18.96 -27.30
C ILE A 57 50.55 17.93 -26.83
N VAL A 58 51.42 17.48 -27.74
CA VAL A 58 52.52 16.55 -27.46
C VAL A 58 53.85 17.31 -27.50
N LEU A 59 54.54 17.34 -26.35
CA LEU A 59 55.85 17.96 -26.21
C LEU A 59 56.91 16.89 -26.19
N LYS A 60 57.96 17.01 -27.05
CA LYS A 60 59.11 16.11 -27.10
C LYS A 60 60.39 16.92 -27.05
N ALA A 61 61.25 16.64 -26.08
CA ALA A 61 62.57 17.29 -25.99
C ALA A 61 63.48 16.83 -27.12
N ASN A 62 64.05 17.81 -27.83
CA ASN A 62 65.08 17.59 -28.83
C ASN A 62 66.47 18.07 -28.29
N ARG A 63 67.24 17.15 -27.71
CA ARG A 63 68.49 17.49 -27.03
C ARG A 63 69.59 17.97 -27.98
N GLN A 64 69.55 17.64 -29.28
CA GLN A 64 70.56 18.06 -30.23
C GLN A 64 70.56 19.58 -30.46
N ASN A 65 69.39 20.20 -30.40
CA ASN A 65 69.28 21.61 -30.72
C ASN A 65 68.80 22.43 -29.51
N ASN A 66 68.68 21.81 -28.32
CA ASN A 66 68.09 22.43 -27.13
C ASN A 66 66.69 23.04 -27.37
N MET A 67 65.88 22.34 -28.16
CA MET A 67 64.52 22.72 -28.58
C MET A 67 63.48 21.73 -28.09
N ILE A 68 62.21 22.11 -28.16
CA ILE A 68 61.07 21.24 -27.98
C ILE A 68 60.29 21.14 -29.26
N ASP A 69 60.09 19.91 -29.70
CA ASP A 69 59.15 19.63 -30.78
C ASP A 69 57.71 19.60 -30.22
N VAL A 70 56.86 20.39 -30.79
CA VAL A 70 55.44 20.49 -30.39
C VAL A 70 54.57 19.92 -31.49
N PHE A 71 53.80 18.91 -31.18
CA PHE A 71 52.83 18.35 -32.09
C PHE A 71 51.42 18.66 -31.55
N CYS A 72 50.53 19.16 -32.39
CA CYS A 72 49.15 19.45 -32.08
C CYS A 72 48.25 18.47 -32.83
N LEU A 73 47.63 17.57 -32.12
CA LEU A 73 46.70 16.59 -32.67
C LEU A 73 45.27 17.05 -32.42
N ASN A 74 44.49 17.27 -33.47
CA ASN A 74 43.09 17.65 -33.30
C ASN A 74 42.29 16.51 -32.69
N SER A 75 41.85 16.70 -31.46
CA SER A 75 41.03 15.74 -30.67
C SER A 75 39.60 16.19 -30.46
N THR A 76 39.14 17.18 -31.23
CA THR A 76 37.79 17.79 -31.05
C THR A 76 36.67 16.77 -31.15
N GLU A 77 36.67 15.95 -32.17
CA GLU A 77 35.60 14.93 -32.35
C GLU A 77 35.61 13.93 -31.21
N LEU A 78 36.78 13.52 -30.72
CA LEU A 78 36.91 12.61 -29.58
C LEU A 78 36.35 13.24 -28.30
N HIS A 79 36.71 14.49 -27.99
CA HIS A 79 36.25 15.18 -26.80
C HIS A 79 34.73 15.47 -26.88
N LYS A 80 34.22 15.89 -28.04
CA LYS A 80 32.77 16.08 -28.24
C LYS A 80 31.99 14.77 -28.10
N ALA A 81 32.51 13.66 -28.60
CA ALA A 81 31.90 12.35 -28.43
C ALA A 81 31.92 11.89 -26.96
N GLN A 82 33.03 12.08 -26.24
CA GLN A 82 33.14 11.77 -24.81
C GLN A 82 32.17 12.61 -23.97
N GLN A 83 32.09 13.93 -24.22
CA GLN A 83 31.11 14.80 -23.53
C GLN A 83 29.68 14.40 -23.80
N LYS A 84 29.36 14.07 -25.06
CA LYS A 84 28.01 13.59 -25.42
C LYS A 84 27.67 12.28 -24.72
N LEU A 85 28.61 11.34 -24.68
CA LEU A 85 28.45 10.06 -23.98
C LEU A 85 28.25 10.27 -22.47
N SER A 86 29.08 11.09 -21.83
CA SER A 86 28.93 11.45 -20.42
C SER A 86 27.57 12.08 -20.13
N THR A 87 27.12 13.02 -20.97
CA THR A 87 25.82 13.67 -20.82
C THR A 87 24.66 12.66 -20.93
N ILE A 88 24.74 11.73 -21.89
CA ILE A 88 23.74 10.67 -22.07
C ILE A 88 23.72 9.75 -20.88
N ASN A 89 24.90 9.31 -20.41
CA ASN A 89 25.02 8.43 -19.24
C ASN A 89 24.45 9.09 -17.97
N ASN A 90 24.76 10.37 -17.74
CA ASN A 90 24.22 11.12 -16.61
C ASN A 90 22.70 11.24 -16.68
N LYS A 91 22.14 11.56 -17.87
CA LYS A 91 20.68 11.63 -18.06
C LYS A 91 20.03 10.26 -17.82
N LEU A 92 20.64 9.19 -18.32
CA LEU A 92 20.13 7.83 -18.11
C LEU A 92 20.15 7.46 -16.63
N ALA A 93 21.28 7.71 -15.94
CA ALA A 93 21.40 7.44 -14.51
C ALA A 93 20.35 8.20 -13.68
N MET A 94 20.15 9.51 -13.96
CA MET A 94 19.12 10.30 -13.31
C MET A 94 17.71 9.77 -13.59
N SER A 95 17.43 9.34 -14.83
CA SER A 95 16.13 8.80 -15.20
C SER A 95 15.83 7.49 -14.49
N LEU A 96 16.81 6.58 -14.39
CA LEU A 96 16.69 5.34 -13.66
C LEU A 96 16.50 5.59 -12.16
N ASP A 97 17.17 6.60 -11.64
CA ASP A 97 17.09 7.00 -10.24
C ASP A 97 15.68 7.52 -9.86
N VAL A 98 15.18 8.46 -10.64
CA VAL A 98 13.82 9.00 -10.45
C VAL A 98 12.76 7.90 -10.57
N ALA A 99 12.96 6.93 -11.46
CA ALA A 99 12.06 5.79 -11.64
C ALA A 99 12.24 4.68 -10.57
N ASN A 100 13.21 4.80 -9.65
CA ASN A 100 13.58 3.75 -8.69
C ASN A 100 13.91 2.40 -9.35
N ILE A 101 14.54 2.44 -10.53
CA ILE A 101 14.96 1.26 -11.28
C ILE A 101 16.44 0.99 -11.00
N VAL A 102 16.75 -0.20 -10.55
CA VAL A 102 18.13 -0.67 -10.32
C VAL A 102 18.55 -1.59 -11.47
N PRO A 103 19.41 -1.14 -12.40
CA PRO A 103 19.97 -2.01 -13.40
C PRO A 103 20.99 -2.97 -12.77
N TRP A 104 21.06 -4.16 -13.31
CA TRP A 104 22.01 -5.16 -12.88
C TRP A 104 22.45 -6.06 -14.04
N LYS A 105 23.62 -6.67 -13.89
CA LYS A 105 24.21 -7.62 -14.82
C LYS A 105 24.67 -8.85 -14.06
N TRP A 106 24.30 -10.05 -14.53
CA TRP A 106 24.71 -11.33 -13.95
C TRP A 106 25.64 -12.06 -14.89
N ASP A 107 26.88 -12.26 -14.45
CA ASP A 107 27.85 -13.13 -15.12
C ASP A 107 27.66 -14.57 -14.61
N LEU A 108 27.23 -15.45 -15.51
CA LEU A 108 26.93 -16.84 -15.19
C LEU A 108 28.20 -17.71 -15.03
N ARG A 109 29.36 -17.25 -15.51
CA ARG A 109 30.64 -17.97 -15.35
C ARG A 109 31.22 -17.73 -13.96
N SER A 110 31.34 -16.49 -13.57
CA SER A 110 31.81 -16.08 -12.24
C SER A 110 30.76 -16.23 -11.16
N LYS A 111 29.48 -16.46 -11.52
CA LYS A 111 28.33 -16.48 -10.61
C LYS A 111 28.22 -15.21 -9.79
N THR A 112 28.46 -14.07 -10.41
CA THR A 112 28.40 -12.75 -9.76
C THR A 112 27.36 -11.87 -10.41
N ILE A 113 26.64 -11.10 -9.57
CA ILE A 113 25.69 -10.07 -9.99
C ILE A 113 26.33 -8.72 -9.69
N LEU A 114 26.45 -7.89 -10.72
CA LEU A 114 26.88 -6.48 -10.62
C LEU A 114 25.64 -5.60 -10.57
N CYS A 115 25.52 -4.78 -9.55
CA CYS A 115 24.44 -3.81 -9.42
C CYS A 115 24.97 -2.48 -8.89
N ASP A 116 24.20 -1.40 -9.12
CA ASP A 116 24.51 -0.06 -8.67
C ASP A 116 24.28 0.06 -7.15
N ILE A 117 25.27 0.55 -6.41
CA ILE A 117 25.29 0.60 -4.93
C ILE A 117 24.32 1.64 -4.38
N ASN A 118 24.06 2.72 -5.10
CA ASN A 118 23.34 3.89 -4.60
C ASN A 118 21.82 3.74 -4.61
N LYS A 119 21.29 2.51 -4.59
CA LYS A 119 19.85 2.29 -4.81
C LYS A 119 19.17 1.50 -3.69
N PRO A 120 17.83 1.68 -3.50
CA PRO A 120 17.10 1.32 -2.28
C PRO A 120 17.04 -0.16 -1.93
N ILE A 121 17.43 -1.04 -2.82
CA ILE A 121 17.66 -2.44 -2.47
C ILE A 121 19.10 -2.55 -2.01
N GLU A 122 19.34 -2.33 -0.72
CA GLU A 122 20.65 -2.62 -0.14
C GLU A 122 20.94 -4.13 -0.24
N LEU A 123 21.61 -4.49 -1.31
CA LEU A 123 22.28 -5.78 -1.45
C LEU A 123 23.57 -5.80 -0.59
N SER A 124 23.78 -4.79 0.26
CA SER A 124 25.00 -4.60 1.01
C SER A 124 25.25 -5.70 2.01
N THR A 125 26.33 -6.37 1.83
CA THR A 125 27.07 -7.05 2.87
C THR A 125 27.70 -6.03 3.79
N GLN A 126 27.33 -6.06 5.09
CA GLN A 126 28.04 -5.48 6.23
C GLN A 126 29.10 -4.39 5.95
N GLY A 127 28.74 -3.14 6.24
CA GLY A 127 29.61 -2.13 6.86
C GLY A 127 31.03 -1.98 6.35
N LYS A 128 31.24 -1.82 5.03
CA LYS A 128 32.47 -1.21 4.51
C LYS A 128 32.07 -0.02 3.65
N ASP A 129 32.63 1.14 4.00
CA ASP A 129 32.67 2.32 3.14
C ASP A 129 33.40 1.94 1.85
N VAL A 130 32.66 1.57 0.83
CA VAL A 130 33.20 1.26 -0.50
C VAL A 130 32.80 2.41 -1.41
N ALA A 131 33.79 3.18 -1.78
CA ALA A 131 33.71 4.26 -2.78
C ALA A 131 33.73 3.68 -4.22
N GLU A 132 33.01 2.59 -4.48
CA GLU A 132 32.88 2.00 -5.80
C GLU A 132 31.46 2.14 -6.31
N GLU A 133 31.31 2.61 -7.54
CA GLU A 133 30.03 2.86 -8.20
C GLU A 133 29.20 1.58 -8.47
N GLN A 134 29.79 0.39 -8.35
CA GLN A 134 29.14 -0.91 -8.59
C GLN A 134 29.55 -1.95 -7.54
N LEU A 135 28.54 -2.66 -7.00
CA LEU A 135 28.73 -3.78 -6.09
C LEU A 135 28.64 -5.11 -6.84
N ALA A 136 29.69 -5.94 -6.73
CA ALA A 136 29.69 -7.32 -7.19
C ALA A 136 29.31 -8.25 -6.04
N VAL A 137 28.17 -8.94 -6.15
CA VAL A 137 27.72 -9.92 -5.13
C VAL A 137 27.59 -11.30 -5.75
N PRO A 138 27.93 -12.37 -5.00
CA PRO A 138 27.66 -13.74 -5.43
C PRO A 138 26.14 -13.94 -5.65
N ASP A 139 25.79 -14.68 -6.69
CA ASP A 139 24.39 -14.93 -7.06
C ASP A 139 23.57 -15.58 -5.95
N TYR A 140 24.15 -16.56 -5.21
CA TYR A 140 23.49 -17.19 -4.07
C TYR A 140 23.11 -16.19 -2.98
N HIS A 141 23.89 -15.12 -2.80
CA HIS A 141 23.60 -14.06 -1.82
C HIS A 141 22.37 -13.25 -2.23
N TYR A 142 22.24 -12.94 -3.52
CA TYR A 142 21.03 -12.30 -4.05
C TYR A 142 19.80 -13.16 -3.81
N PHE A 143 19.82 -14.43 -4.25
CA PHE A 143 18.68 -15.34 -4.11
C PHE A 143 18.34 -15.65 -2.65
N SER A 144 19.31 -15.60 -1.74
CA SER A 144 19.06 -15.80 -0.30
C SER A 144 18.17 -14.72 0.32
N LYS A 145 18.17 -13.50 -0.23
CA LYS A 145 17.33 -12.37 0.22
C LYS A 145 15.89 -12.46 -0.28
N ILE A 146 15.61 -13.29 -1.26
CA ILE A 146 14.24 -13.52 -1.74
C ILE A 146 13.45 -14.24 -0.65
N PHE A 147 12.24 -13.76 -0.40
CA PHE A 147 11.34 -14.34 0.59
C PHE A 147 11.12 -15.83 0.31
N LYS A 148 11.10 -16.64 1.37
CA LYS A 148 11.21 -18.10 1.28
C LYS A 148 10.18 -18.75 0.32
N GLU A 149 8.93 -18.27 0.38
CA GLU A 149 7.86 -18.80 -0.47
C GLU A 149 8.02 -18.43 -1.96
N ASP A 150 8.65 -17.28 -2.26
CA ASP A 150 8.81 -16.80 -3.63
C ASP A 150 10.06 -17.40 -4.30
N ARG A 151 11.05 -17.85 -3.51
CA ARG A 151 12.40 -18.22 -3.97
C ARG A 151 12.38 -19.28 -5.06
N LYS A 152 11.71 -20.40 -4.84
CA LYS A 152 11.67 -21.50 -5.82
C LYS A 152 11.09 -21.08 -7.17
N ARG A 153 10.04 -20.28 -7.15
CA ARG A 153 9.39 -19.77 -8.37
C ARG A 153 10.34 -18.85 -9.14
N VAL A 154 11.00 -17.95 -8.44
CA VAL A 154 11.93 -17.00 -9.06
C VAL A 154 13.17 -17.72 -9.60
N GLU A 155 13.78 -18.62 -8.82
CA GLU A 155 14.92 -19.44 -9.29
C GLU A 155 14.55 -20.24 -10.55
N GLN A 156 13.37 -20.84 -10.60
CA GLN A 156 12.91 -21.59 -11.77
C GLN A 156 12.70 -20.68 -12.98
N ALA A 157 12.20 -19.47 -12.80
CA ALA A 157 12.03 -18.51 -13.90
C ALA A 157 13.36 -18.11 -14.51
N TYR A 158 14.38 -17.86 -13.71
CA TYR A 158 15.74 -17.60 -14.19
C TYR A 158 16.39 -18.84 -14.83
N GLN A 159 16.18 -20.02 -14.26
CA GLN A 159 16.68 -21.26 -14.86
C GLN A 159 16.06 -21.50 -16.26
N ASN A 160 14.77 -21.27 -16.42
CA ASN A 160 14.10 -21.37 -17.73
C ASN A 160 14.69 -20.39 -18.77
N LEU A 161 15.10 -19.18 -18.33
CA LEU A 161 15.78 -18.23 -19.20
C LEU A 161 17.18 -18.71 -19.59
N ILE A 162 17.94 -19.29 -18.65
CA ILE A 162 19.28 -19.82 -18.87
C ILE A 162 19.23 -21.04 -19.81
N ASP A 163 18.22 -21.90 -19.63
CA ASP A 163 18.06 -23.12 -20.46
C ASP A 163 17.44 -22.82 -21.82
N GLY A 164 17.05 -21.57 -22.10
CA GLY A 164 16.46 -21.14 -23.37
C GLY A 164 14.98 -21.48 -23.53
N HIS A 165 14.30 -21.84 -22.45
CA HIS A 165 12.85 -22.12 -22.45
C HIS A 165 12.02 -20.81 -22.44
N SER A 166 12.64 -19.67 -22.15
CA SER A 166 12.02 -18.35 -22.22
C SER A 166 13.01 -17.33 -22.80
N GLU A 167 12.51 -16.28 -23.44
CA GLU A 167 13.33 -15.19 -23.97
C GLU A 167 13.60 -14.10 -22.91
N LYS A 168 12.70 -13.96 -21.95
CA LYS A 168 12.73 -12.94 -20.90
C LYS A 168 12.15 -13.48 -19.60
N VAL A 169 12.60 -12.97 -18.50
CA VAL A 169 11.98 -13.12 -17.17
C VAL A 169 11.29 -11.81 -16.83
N LYS A 170 10.06 -11.92 -16.30
CA LYS A 170 9.37 -10.84 -15.61
C LYS A 170 8.67 -11.44 -14.40
N GLU A 171 9.17 -11.11 -13.20
CA GLU A 171 8.69 -11.67 -11.95
C GLU A 171 8.50 -10.59 -10.89
N GLU A 172 7.40 -10.69 -10.13
CA GLU A 172 7.17 -9.90 -8.93
C GLU A 172 7.37 -10.79 -7.70
N TYR A 173 8.22 -10.38 -6.79
CA TYR A 173 8.53 -11.16 -5.58
C TYR A 173 8.94 -10.26 -4.43
N ARG A 174 8.93 -10.84 -3.23
CA ARG A 174 9.32 -10.17 -1.99
C ARG A 174 10.80 -10.38 -1.73
N VAL A 175 11.49 -9.33 -1.32
CA VAL A 175 12.86 -9.37 -0.83
C VAL A 175 12.91 -8.89 0.61
N VAL A 176 13.81 -9.49 1.40
CA VAL A 176 14.09 -9.05 2.75
C VAL A 176 15.29 -8.12 2.70
N SER A 177 15.05 -6.82 2.91
CA SER A 177 16.10 -5.82 3.06
C SER A 177 16.37 -5.57 4.53
N THR A 178 17.64 -5.27 4.87
CA THR A 178 18.04 -4.95 6.25
C THR A 178 18.56 -3.52 6.25
N GLN A 179 17.75 -2.57 6.70
CA GLN A 179 18.15 -1.17 6.89
C GLN A 179 18.27 -0.86 8.38
N LYS A 180 19.43 -0.34 8.80
CA LYS A 180 19.69 0.08 10.20
C LYS A 180 19.32 -0.98 11.25
N GLY A 181 19.51 -2.28 10.93
CA GLY A 181 19.20 -3.39 11.85
C GLY A 181 17.75 -3.86 11.85
N PHE A 182 16.87 -3.26 11.06
CA PHE A 182 15.49 -3.70 10.91
C PHE A 182 15.31 -4.49 9.61
N HIS A 183 14.67 -5.65 9.70
CA HIS A 183 14.26 -6.42 8.53
C HIS A 183 12.98 -5.81 7.95
N ARG A 184 13.05 -5.40 6.68
CA ARG A 184 11.90 -4.88 5.93
C ARG A 184 11.63 -5.78 4.73
N ILE A 185 10.36 -6.09 4.51
CA ILE A 185 9.94 -6.80 3.30
C ILE A 185 9.56 -5.78 2.25
N GLU A 186 10.20 -5.86 1.10
CA GLU A 186 9.93 -5.02 -0.05
C GLU A 186 9.49 -5.86 -1.24
N TRP A 187 8.53 -5.35 -2.01
CA TRP A 187 8.14 -5.94 -3.27
C TRP A 187 8.99 -5.40 -4.40
N VAL A 188 9.47 -6.31 -5.23
CA VAL A 188 10.31 -6.01 -6.38
C VAL A 188 9.70 -6.64 -7.63
N GLU A 189 9.63 -5.86 -8.72
CA GLU A 189 9.42 -6.36 -10.07
C GLU A 189 10.80 -6.46 -10.73
N ALA A 190 11.24 -7.66 -11.09
CA ALA A 190 12.49 -7.87 -11.80
C ALA A 190 12.22 -8.33 -13.23
N GLN A 191 12.99 -7.77 -14.15
CA GLN A 191 13.00 -8.16 -15.55
C GLN A 191 14.42 -8.51 -15.97
N ALA A 192 14.57 -9.57 -16.79
CA ALA A 192 15.85 -10.03 -17.27
C ALA A 192 15.77 -10.60 -18.68
N ALA A 193 16.89 -10.47 -19.40
CA ALA A 193 17.12 -11.09 -20.70
C ALA A 193 18.57 -11.55 -20.84
N VAL A 194 18.84 -12.43 -21.80
CA VAL A 194 20.19 -12.83 -22.15
C VAL A 194 20.87 -11.69 -22.92
N GLU A 195 22.04 -11.24 -22.43
CA GLU A 195 22.85 -10.22 -23.11
C GLU A 195 23.86 -10.85 -24.07
N THR A 196 24.63 -11.84 -23.60
CA THR A 196 25.66 -12.51 -24.42
C THR A 196 25.51 -14.02 -24.33
N ARG A 197 25.96 -14.69 -25.42
CA ARG A 197 26.00 -16.16 -25.52
C ARG A 197 27.42 -16.59 -25.97
N ASP A 198 27.80 -17.82 -25.65
CA ASP A 198 29.00 -18.44 -26.19
C ASP A 198 28.81 -18.92 -27.64
N GLU A 199 29.89 -19.50 -28.23
CA GLU A 199 29.88 -20.05 -29.59
C GLU A 199 28.87 -21.19 -29.78
N ASN A 200 28.47 -21.85 -28.70
CA ASN A 200 27.48 -22.93 -28.68
C ASN A 200 26.03 -22.44 -28.41
N GLY A 201 25.83 -21.10 -28.29
CA GLY A 201 24.55 -20.50 -28.01
C GLY A 201 24.14 -20.48 -26.53
N LYS A 202 25.00 -20.96 -25.61
CA LYS A 202 24.71 -20.97 -24.18
C LYS A 202 24.85 -19.56 -23.59
N PRO A 203 23.91 -19.09 -22.76
CA PRO A 203 24.01 -17.80 -22.10
C PRO A 203 25.27 -17.66 -21.25
N LEU A 204 25.94 -16.51 -21.40
CA LEU A 204 27.11 -16.12 -20.62
C LEU A 204 26.80 -15.03 -19.63
N THR A 205 26.00 -14.05 -20.07
CA THR A 205 25.58 -12.94 -19.22
C THR A 205 24.11 -12.67 -19.38
N LEU A 206 23.47 -12.32 -18.26
CA LEU A 206 22.12 -11.80 -18.22
C LEU A 206 22.18 -10.32 -17.84
N VAL A 207 21.30 -9.53 -18.42
CA VAL A 207 21.09 -8.13 -18.06
C VAL A 207 19.65 -7.96 -17.62
N GLY A 208 19.43 -7.13 -16.62
CA GLY A 208 18.10 -6.90 -16.10
C GLY A 208 17.96 -5.62 -15.31
N SER A 209 16.78 -5.44 -14.81
CA SER A 209 16.45 -4.34 -13.90
C SER A 209 15.50 -4.79 -12.81
N SER A 210 15.60 -4.18 -11.67
CA SER A 210 14.70 -4.37 -10.54
C SER A 210 14.05 -3.06 -10.17
N LEU A 211 12.71 -3.06 -10.05
CA LEU A 211 11.89 -1.92 -9.66
C LEU A 211 11.25 -2.21 -8.31
N VAL A 212 11.40 -1.32 -7.34
CA VAL A 212 10.69 -1.42 -6.06
C VAL A 212 9.23 -1.02 -6.26
N ILE A 213 8.31 -1.96 -6.02
CA ILE A 213 6.87 -1.80 -6.23
C ILE A 213 6.07 -1.89 -4.92
N THR A 214 6.72 -1.73 -3.77
CA THR A 214 6.09 -1.88 -2.45
C THR A 214 4.91 -0.96 -2.26
N GLU A 215 5.02 0.32 -2.62
CA GLU A 215 3.92 1.27 -2.50
C GLU A 215 2.78 0.96 -3.48
N ARG A 216 3.09 0.52 -4.71
CA ARG A 216 2.08 0.05 -5.66
C ARG A 216 1.28 -1.14 -5.09
N LYS A 217 1.97 -2.13 -4.49
CA LYS A 217 1.33 -3.29 -3.88
C LYS A 217 0.48 -2.95 -2.66
N LYS A 218 0.89 -1.99 -1.85
CA LYS A 218 0.07 -1.49 -0.74
C LYS A 218 -1.22 -0.85 -1.23
N MET A 219 -1.13 0.06 -2.19
CA MET A 219 -2.31 0.73 -2.77
C MET A 219 -3.26 -0.29 -3.44
N GLU A 220 -2.72 -1.28 -4.15
CA GLU A 220 -3.51 -2.36 -4.75
C GLU A 220 -4.27 -3.16 -3.69
N MET A 221 -3.61 -3.52 -2.58
CA MET A 221 -4.22 -4.25 -1.46
C MET A 221 -5.29 -3.40 -0.75
N GLU A 222 -5.02 -2.12 -0.52
CA GLU A 222 -5.99 -1.18 0.07
C GLU A 222 -7.23 -1.03 -0.81
N LEU A 223 -7.03 -0.94 -2.13
CA LEU A 223 -8.13 -0.87 -3.10
C LEU A 223 -8.98 -2.15 -3.09
N ILE A 224 -8.34 -3.32 -3.08
CA ILE A 224 -9.05 -4.61 -2.99
C ILE A 224 -9.85 -4.68 -1.69
N ASN A 225 -9.25 -4.29 -0.56
CA ASN A 225 -9.91 -4.30 0.73
C ASN A 225 -11.09 -3.31 0.79
N ALA A 226 -10.93 -2.11 0.24
CA ALA A 226 -12.00 -1.13 0.14
C ALA A 226 -13.15 -1.62 -0.74
N LYS A 227 -12.82 -2.23 -1.89
CA LYS A 227 -13.81 -2.85 -2.79
C LYS A 227 -14.60 -3.95 -2.07
N ASN A 228 -13.92 -4.88 -1.42
CA ASN A 228 -14.55 -5.99 -0.70
C ASN A 228 -15.50 -5.49 0.40
N ARG A 229 -15.08 -4.46 1.17
CA ARG A 229 -15.94 -3.83 2.18
C ARG A 229 -17.17 -3.17 1.56
N ALA A 230 -16.99 -2.47 0.43
CA ALA A 230 -18.11 -1.82 -0.26
C ALA A 230 -19.10 -2.86 -0.84
N GLU A 231 -18.60 -3.95 -1.43
CA GLU A 231 -19.44 -5.04 -1.94
C GLU A 231 -20.23 -5.74 -0.83
N GLU A 232 -19.58 -6.03 0.30
CA GLU A 232 -20.25 -6.64 1.45
C GLU A 232 -21.30 -5.71 2.05
N SER A 233 -20.99 -4.42 2.22
CA SER A 233 -21.95 -3.41 2.66
C SER A 233 -23.17 -3.34 1.73
N ASN A 234 -22.93 -3.35 0.41
CA ASN A 234 -24.03 -3.32 -0.59
C ASN A 234 -24.87 -4.60 -0.57
N ARG A 235 -24.24 -5.76 -0.38
CA ARG A 235 -24.92 -7.05 -0.22
C ARG A 235 -25.83 -7.05 1.02
N LEU A 236 -25.30 -6.60 2.16
CA LEU A 236 -26.07 -6.50 3.40
C LEU A 236 -27.25 -5.53 3.26
N LYS A 237 -27.04 -4.37 2.63
CA LYS A 237 -28.10 -3.39 2.37
C LYS A 237 -29.19 -3.97 1.47
N SER A 238 -28.84 -4.71 0.42
CA SER A 238 -29.79 -5.34 -0.47
C SER A 238 -30.62 -6.43 0.24
N ALA A 239 -29.97 -7.27 1.04
CA ALA A 239 -30.62 -8.29 1.85
C ALA A 239 -31.57 -7.66 2.88
N PHE A 240 -31.15 -6.57 3.54
CA PHE A 240 -31.96 -5.81 4.46
C PHE A 240 -33.24 -5.28 3.80
N LEU A 241 -33.13 -4.62 2.64
CA LEU A 241 -34.29 -4.08 1.90
C LEU A 241 -35.25 -5.19 1.47
N ALA A 242 -34.74 -6.34 1.02
CA ALA A 242 -35.56 -7.48 0.65
C ALA A 242 -36.33 -8.04 1.86
N ASN A 243 -35.65 -8.23 3.00
CA ASN A 243 -36.28 -8.68 4.24
C ASN A 243 -37.35 -7.67 4.75
N MET A 244 -37.03 -6.36 4.75
CA MET A 244 -37.95 -5.32 5.13
C MET A 244 -39.23 -5.31 4.27
N SER A 245 -39.08 -5.49 2.96
CA SER A 245 -40.23 -5.61 2.04
C SER A 245 -41.11 -6.78 2.40
N HIS A 246 -40.54 -7.91 2.82
CA HIS A 246 -41.31 -9.07 3.26
C HIS A 246 -42.00 -8.84 4.59
N GLU A 247 -41.27 -8.29 5.59
CA GLU A 247 -41.78 -8.00 6.93
C GLU A 247 -42.91 -6.94 6.92
N ILE A 248 -42.87 -5.98 6.00
CA ILE A 248 -43.94 -4.98 5.79
C ILE A 248 -45.17 -5.62 5.10
N ARG A 249 -44.92 -6.49 4.08
CA ARG A 249 -46.01 -7.08 3.28
C ARG A 249 -46.94 -7.99 4.11
N THR A 250 -46.37 -8.76 5.04
CA THR A 250 -47.15 -9.72 5.85
C THR A 250 -48.22 -9.04 6.68
N PRO A 251 -47.95 -8.06 7.58
CA PRO A 251 -48.97 -7.36 8.34
C PRO A 251 -49.92 -6.54 7.44
N LEU A 252 -49.40 -5.95 6.35
CA LEU A 252 -50.23 -5.19 5.43
C LEU A 252 -51.28 -6.10 4.75
N ASN A 253 -50.92 -7.28 4.30
CA ASN A 253 -51.86 -8.25 3.72
C ASN A 253 -52.89 -8.72 4.73
N ALA A 254 -52.51 -8.90 6.00
CA ALA A 254 -53.43 -9.24 7.07
C ALA A 254 -54.45 -8.10 7.28
N ILE A 255 -54.02 -6.85 7.40
CA ILE A 255 -54.88 -5.67 7.54
C ILE A 255 -55.87 -5.60 6.37
N VAL A 256 -55.41 -5.68 5.13
CA VAL A 256 -56.23 -5.61 3.92
C VAL A 256 -57.23 -6.77 3.87
N GLY A 257 -56.76 -8.00 4.13
CA GLY A 257 -57.60 -9.21 4.10
C GLY A 257 -58.72 -9.17 5.14
N PHE A 258 -58.36 -8.90 6.40
CA PHE A 258 -59.38 -8.85 7.48
C PHE A 258 -60.30 -7.62 7.40
N SER A 259 -59.83 -6.49 6.88
CA SER A 259 -60.69 -5.35 6.58
C SER A 259 -61.79 -5.67 5.55
N GLY A 260 -61.43 -6.46 4.51
CA GLY A 260 -62.39 -6.94 3.51
C GLY A 260 -63.43 -7.90 4.09
N ILE A 261 -63.01 -8.83 4.95
CA ILE A 261 -63.94 -9.78 5.62
C ILE A 261 -64.82 -9.06 6.63
N LEU A 262 -64.25 -8.15 7.43
CA LEU A 262 -64.99 -7.36 8.42
C LEU A 262 -66.24 -6.64 7.83
N ALA A 263 -66.09 -6.17 6.58
CA ALA A 263 -67.20 -5.47 5.88
C ALA A 263 -68.36 -6.38 5.54
N SER A 264 -68.20 -7.69 5.49
CA SER A 264 -69.24 -8.68 5.16
C SER A 264 -69.63 -9.58 6.32
N THR A 265 -69.07 -9.41 7.50
CA THR A 265 -69.35 -10.19 8.71
C THR A 265 -70.54 -9.60 9.44
N GLU A 266 -71.52 -10.42 9.88
CA GLU A 266 -72.68 -10.00 10.62
C GLU A 266 -72.51 -10.26 12.13
N GLU A 267 -71.75 -11.28 12.54
CA GLU A 267 -71.56 -11.65 13.96
C GLU A 267 -70.61 -10.68 14.68
N GLU A 268 -71.11 -10.16 15.80
CA GLU A 268 -70.38 -9.12 16.58
C GLU A 268 -69.11 -9.64 17.25
N GLU A 269 -69.08 -10.92 17.65
CA GLU A 269 -67.86 -11.55 18.22
C GLU A 269 -66.73 -11.70 17.15
N GLU A 270 -67.11 -12.14 15.94
CA GLU A 270 -66.18 -12.23 14.85
C GLU A 270 -65.61 -10.86 14.42
N LYS A 271 -66.46 -9.85 14.39
CA LYS A 271 -66.03 -8.47 14.12
C LYS A 271 -64.99 -7.98 15.10
N GLN A 272 -65.20 -8.22 16.39
CA GLN A 272 -64.22 -7.83 17.41
C GLN A 272 -62.90 -8.56 17.26
N GLU A 273 -62.92 -9.86 16.89
CA GLU A 273 -61.71 -10.61 16.60
C GLU A 273 -60.96 -10.03 15.40
N TYR A 274 -61.65 -9.75 14.29
CA TYR A 274 -61.03 -9.14 13.10
C TYR A 274 -60.45 -7.75 13.36
N VAL A 275 -61.17 -6.90 14.12
CA VAL A 275 -60.67 -5.60 14.55
C VAL A 275 -59.41 -5.75 15.37
N SER A 276 -59.37 -6.68 16.33
CA SER A 276 -58.17 -6.95 17.14
C SER A 276 -56.98 -7.39 16.28
N ILE A 277 -57.22 -8.25 15.27
CA ILE A 277 -56.15 -8.68 14.34
C ILE A 277 -55.62 -7.48 13.53
N ILE A 278 -56.55 -6.62 13.03
CA ILE A 278 -56.13 -5.41 12.27
C ILE A 278 -55.31 -4.47 13.13
N GLU A 279 -55.76 -4.18 14.37
CA GLU A 279 -55.06 -3.28 15.31
C GLU A 279 -53.67 -3.81 15.69
N ASN A 280 -53.55 -5.11 15.95
CA ASN A 280 -52.27 -5.75 16.27
C ASN A 280 -51.29 -5.65 15.09
N ASN A 281 -51.74 -5.92 13.84
CA ASN A 281 -50.92 -5.81 12.67
C ASN A 281 -50.54 -4.36 12.32
N ASN A 282 -51.45 -3.40 12.58
CA ASN A 282 -51.16 -1.99 12.42
C ASN A 282 -50.07 -1.52 13.41
N THR A 283 -50.17 -1.95 14.67
CA THR A 283 -49.15 -1.66 15.70
C THR A 283 -47.80 -2.22 15.29
N LEU A 284 -47.75 -3.48 14.79
CA LEU A 284 -46.53 -4.12 14.29
C LEU A 284 -45.94 -3.34 13.12
N LEU A 285 -46.78 -2.91 12.17
CA LEU A 285 -46.32 -2.14 10.99
C LEU A 285 -45.74 -0.78 11.39
N LEU A 286 -46.38 -0.07 12.31
CA LEU A 286 -45.86 1.20 12.82
C LEU A 286 -44.50 1.02 13.53
N GLN A 287 -44.36 -0.06 14.30
CA GLN A 287 -43.07 -0.38 14.93
C GLN A 287 -41.97 -0.64 13.90
N LEU A 288 -42.24 -1.44 12.86
CA LEU A 288 -41.28 -1.71 11.77
C LEU A 288 -40.84 -0.44 11.03
N ILE A 289 -41.79 0.46 10.75
CA ILE A 289 -41.50 1.76 10.11
C ILE A 289 -40.58 2.60 11.03
N SER A 290 -40.90 2.66 12.33
CA SER A 290 -40.09 3.38 13.31
C SER A 290 -38.64 2.81 13.36
N ASP A 291 -38.52 1.50 13.39
CA ASP A 291 -37.20 0.82 13.43
C ASP A 291 -36.36 1.11 12.18
N ILE A 292 -37.00 1.13 10.98
CA ILE A 292 -36.33 1.50 9.70
C ILE A 292 -35.89 2.97 9.73
N LEU A 293 -36.72 3.88 10.22
CA LEU A 293 -36.38 5.30 10.33
C LEU A 293 -35.25 5.53 11.33
N ASP A 294 -35.24 4.83 12.45
CA ASP A 294 -34.17 4.90 13.44
C ASP A 294 -32.86 4.39 12.85
N LEU A 295 -32.88 3.25 12.15
CA LEU A 295 -31.66 2.73 11.47
C LEU A 295 -31.15 3.73 10.43
N SER A 296 -32.04 4.33 9.65
CA SER A 296 -31.67 5.33 8.64
C SER A 296 -30.99 6.57 9.27
N LYS A 297 -31.49 7.02 10.44
CA LYS A 297 -30.89 8.13 11.20
C LYS A 297 -29.51 7.76 11.78
N ILE A 298 -29.35 6.51 12.24
CA ILE A 298 -28.07 6.00 12.74
C ILE A 298 -27.03 5.95 11.61
N GLU A 299 -27.41 5.39 10.44
CA GLU A 299 -26.51 5.32 9.27
C GLU A 299 -26.11 6.70 8.75
N ALA A 300 -27.04 7.67 8.78
CA ALA A 300 -26.77 9.06 8.38
C ALA A 300 -26.00 9.87 9.44
N GLY A 301 -25.82 9.33 10.66
CA GLY A 301 -25.22 10.07 11.78
C GLY A 301 -26.06 11.25 12.27
N THR A 302 -27.39 11.24 12.00
CA THR A 302 -28.33 12.31 12.31
C THR A 302 -29.27 11.97 13.48
N LEU A 303 -28.89 10.97 14.28
CA LEU A 303 -29.67 10.59 15.45
C LEU A 303 -29.50 11.63 16.56
N ASP A 304 -30.53 12.41 16.84
CA ASP A 304 -30.58 13.35 17.96
C ASP A 304 -30.79 12.61 19.27
N LEU A 305 -29.87 12.74 20.21
CA LEU A 305 -29.92 12.13 21.53
C LEU A 305 -30.18 13.21 22.58
N HIS A 306 -31.30 13.08 23.31
CA HIS A 306 -31.68 13.99 24.39
C HIS A 306 -31.33 13.39 25.75
N TYR A 307 -30.15 13.75 26.24
CA TYR A 307 -29.65 13.26 27.52
C TYR A 307 -30.37 13.94 28.70
N SER A 308 -30.68 13.16 29.72
CA SER A 308 -31.24 13.62 30.98
C SER A 308 -30.72 12.82 32.17
N ASN A 309 -30.79 13.38 33.36
CA ASN A 309 -30.43 12.63 34.57
C ASN A 309 -31.59 11.72 34.93
N VAL A 310 -31.32 10.43 34.90
CA VAL A 310 -32.32 9.36 35.13
C VAL A 310 -31.89 8.52 36.33
N GLU A 311 -32.83 8.25 37.23
CA GLU A 311 -32.67 7.19 38.24
C GLU A 311 -32.92 5.85 37.58
N ILE A 312 -31.92 5.00 37.54
CA ILE A 312 -31.92 3.77 36.76
C ILE A 312 -32.83 2.70 37.38
N ASN A 313 -32.88 2.60 38.72
CA ASN A 313 -33.73 1.60 39.38
C ASN A 313 -35.21 1.86 39.12
N ASP A 314 -35.65 3.13 39.18
CA ASP A 314 -37.01 3.51 38.88
C ASP A 314 -37.39 3.21 37.44
N LEU A 315 -36.49 3.58 36.48
CA LEU A 315 -36.67 3.23 35.07
C LEU A 315 -36.79 1.73 34.85
N MET A 316 -35.93 0.91 35.46
CA MET A 316 -35.96 -0.55 35.30
C MET A 316 -37.19 -1.17 35.91
N LYS A 317 -37.71 -0.65 37.05
CA LYS A 317 -39.00 -1.08 37.65
C LYS A 317 -40.17 -0.75 36.75
N ASP A 318 -40.19 0.45 36.14
CA ASP A 318 -41.25 0.81 35.19
C ASP A 318 -41.24 -0.18 34.00
N LEU A 319 -40.04 -0.53 33.47
CA LEU A 319 -39.89 -1.50 32.39
C LEU A 319 -40.31 -2.92 32.83
N GLU A 320 -40.02 -3.32 34.06
CA GLU A 320 -40.50 -4.59 34.62
C GLU A 320 -42.02 -4.67 34.58
N ASN A 321 -42.71 -3.65 35.12
CA ASN A 321 -44.15 -3.59 35.14
C ASN A 321 -44.76 -3.64 33.73
N MET A 322 -44.17 -2.90 32.76
CA MET A 322 -44.61 -2.92 31.36
C MET A 322 -44.44 -4.29 30.70
N CYS A 323 -43.28 -4.95 30.95
CA CYS A 323 -42.97 -6.26 30.37
C CYS A 323 -43.76 -7.39 31.04
N GLN A 324 -44.10 -7.27 32.32
CA GLN A 324 -44.95 -8.21 33.06
C GLN A 324 -46.32 -8.39 32.38
N LEU A 325 -46.92 -7.30 31.87
CA LEU A 325 -48.20 -7.32 31.14
C LEU A 325 -48.12 -8.10 29.81
N LYS A 326 -46.92 -8.31 29.26
CA LYS A 326 -46.72 -9.07 28.03
C LYS A 326 -46.51 -10.56 28.24
N LEU A 327 -46.35 -11.01 29.48
CA LEU A 327 -46.30 -12.42 29.81
C LEU A 327 -47.65 -13.08 29.58
N LYS A 328 -47.68 -14.11 28.73
CA LYS A 328 -48.91 -14.87 28.39
C LYS A 328 -49.17 -16.06 29.34
N SER A 329 -48.25 -16.36 30.21
CA SER A 329 -48.26 -17.55 31.08
C SER A 329 -47.53 -17.32 32.41
N ASP A 330 -48.13 -17.79 33.48
CA ASP A 330 -47.51 -17.81 34.83
C ASP A 330 -46.31 -18.77 34.91
N ALA A 331 -46.04 -19.53 33.86
CA ALA A 331 -44.90 -20.46 33.81
C ALA A 331 -43.53 -19.79 33.67
N VAL A 332 -43.50 -18.50 33.36
CA VAL A 332 -42.30 -17.66 33.20
C VAL A 332 -42.29 -16.55 34.24
N LYS A 333 -41.25 -16.55 35.09
CA LYS A 333 -41.04 -15.47 36.05
C LYS A 333 -40.14 -14.40 35.47
N LEU A 334 -40.61 -13.15 35.41
CA LEU A 334 -39.80 -11.98 35.05
C LEU A 334 -39.40 -11.26 36.35
N GLU A 335 -38.13 -10.88 36.46
CA GLU A 335 -37.58 -10.22 37.64
C GLU A 335 -36.49 -9.22 37.30
N PHE A 336 -36.68 -7.98 37.77
CA PHE A 336 -35.60 -6.98 37.78
C PHE A 336 -34.73 -7.20 39.02
N VAL A 337 -33.44 -7.46 38.85
CA VAL A 337 -32.47 -7.62 39.93
C VAL A 337 -31.88 -6.24 40.24
N ALA A 338 -32.48 -5.56 41.21
CA ALA A 338 -32.10 -4.21 41.63
C ALA A 338 -30.81 -4.26 42.45
N PRO A 339 -29.83 -3.37 42.20
CA PRO A 339 -28.73 -3.08 43.13
C PRO A 339 -29.29 -2.44 44.43
N GLU A 340 -28.55 -2.60 45.53
CA GLU A 340 -28.94 -2.01 46.82
C GLU A 340 -28.96 -0.50 46.88
N GLU A 341 -28.09 0.18 46.06
CA GLU A 341 -27.94 1.64 46.02
C GLU A 341 -28.62 2.23 44.81
N PRO A 342 -29.29 3.42 44.96
CA PRO A 342 -29.81 4.18 43.82
C PRO A 342 -28.67 4.58 42.86
N CYS A 343 -28.96 4.48 41.57
CA CYS A 343 -27.98 4.83 40.54
C CYS A 343 -28.57 5.91 39.62
N PHE A 344 -27.90 7.06 39.59
CA PHE A 344 -28.23 8.15 38.65
C PHE A 344 -27.23 8.16 37.50
N ALA A 345 -27.75 8.25 36.29
CA ALA A 345 -26.94 8.34 35.09
C ALA A 345 -27.45 9.41 34.12
N HIS A 346 -26.53 10.09 33.45
CA HIS A 346 -26.88 11.07 32.40
C HIS A 346 -26.99 10.36 31.07
N ILE A 347 -28.21 9.97 30.69
CA ILE A 347 -28.49 9.08 29.57
C ILE A 347 -29.71 9.56 28.77
N GLU A 348 -29.88 8.99 27.58
CA GLU A 348 -31.11 9.12 26.80
C GLU A 348 -32.11 8.03 27.25
N LYS A 349 -33.10 8.44 28.02
CA LYS A 349 -34.05 7.54 28.69
C LYS A 349 -34.81 6.64 27.71
N ASN A 350 -35.36 7.20 26.62
CA ASN A 350 -36.21 6.46 25.70
C ASN A 350 -35.41 5.39 24.94
N ARG A 351 -34.18 5.68 24.58
CA ARG A 351 -33.30 4.71 23.86
C ARG A 351 -32.85 3.58 24.77
N LEU A 352 -32.51 3.87 26.02
CA LEU A 352 -32.20 2.80 26.97
C LEU A 352 -33.45 1.93 27.20
N SER A 353 -34.62 2.56 27.38
CA SER A 353 -35.91 1.82 27.53
C SER A 353 -36.18 0.92 26.33
N GLN A 354 -36.02 1.43 25.11
CA GLN A 354 -36.21 0.68 23.86
C GLN A 354 -35.27 -0.52 23.77
N LEU A 355 -34.00 -0.33 24.13
CA LEU A 355 -32.98 -1.41 24.19
C LEU A 355 -33.39 -2.52 25.14
N ILE A 356 -33.72 -2.18 26.39
CA ILE A 356 -34.10 -3.16 27.42
C ILE A 356 -35.39 -3.86 27.03
N ILE A 357 -36.43 -3.14 26.56
CA ILE A 357 -37.69 -3.74 26.10
C ILE A 357 -37.44 -4.73 24.97
N ASN A 358 -36.62 -4.40 23.99
CA ASN A 358 -36.30 -5.31 22.89
C ASN A 358 -35.61 -6.59 23.37
N LEU A 359 -34.66 -6.50 24.29
CA LEU A 359 -34.00 -7.66 24.86
C LEU A 359 -34.97 -8.52 25.72
N VAL A 360 -35.74 -7.89 26.59
CA VAL A 360 -36.71 -8.60 27.47
C VAL A 360 -37.84 -9.23 26.66
N THR A 361 -38.36 -8.57 25.62
CA THR A 361 -39.40 -9.16 24.76
C THR A 361 -38.89 -10.33 23.95
N ASN A 362 -37.62 -10.29 23.50
CA ASN A 362 -36.98 -11.43 22.89
C ASN A 362 -36.84 -12.60 23.89
N ALA A 363 -36.40 -12.35 25.13
CA ALA A 363 -36.35 -13.35 26.18
C ALA A 363 -37.73 -13.95 26.45
N ILE A 364 -38.80 -13.15 26.53
CA ILE A 364 -40.21 -13.62 26.72
C ILE A 364 -40.62 -14.53 25.54
N LYS A 365 -40.28 -14.16 24.31
CA LYS A 365 -40.64 -14.94 23.11
C LYS A 365 -39.98 -16.31 23.06
N PHE A 366 -38.77 -16.43 23.56
CA PHE A 366 -37.97 -17.67 23.48
C PHE A 366 -37.90 -18.48 24.79
N THR A 367 -38.56 -18.01 25.86
CA THR A 367 -38.65 -18.73 27.13
C THR A 367 -40.07 -19.22 27.33
N ILE A 368 -40.30 -20.52 27.14
CA ILE A 368 -41.63 -21.13 27.29
C ILE A 368 -41.91 -21.38 28.78
N GLN A 369 -40.91 -21.74 29.56
CA GLN A 369 -41.00 -22.04 30.98
C GLN A 369 -39.67 -21.68 31.65
N GLY A 370 -39.73 -21.10 32.86
CA GLY A 370 -38.53 -20.78 33.64
C GLY A 370 -38.49 -19.33 34.10
N SER A 371 -37.33 -18.66 33.93
CA SER A 371 -37.15 -17.29 34.43
C SER A 371 -36.40 -16.41 33.48
N ILE A 372 -36.74 -15.13 33.50
CA ILE A 372 -36.04 -14.04 32.81
C ILE A 372 -35.62 -13.06 33.88
N ARG A 373 -34.33 -12.81 33.99
CA ARG A 373 -33.76 -11.83 34.91
C ARG A 373 -33.02 -10.76 34.13
N PHE A 374 -33.29 -9.53 34.45
CA PHE A 374 -32.55 -8.42 33.86
C PHE A 374 -32.13 -7.42 34.92
N GLY A 375 -31.12 -6.65 34.61
CA GLY A 375 -30.55 -5.71 35.56
C GLY A 375 -29.32 -5.03 35.01
N TYR A 376 -28.57 -4.39 35.90
CA TYR A 376 -27.27 -3.80 35.54
C TYR A 376 -26.26 -3.99 36.68
N LYS A 377 -24.98 -3.86 36.30
CA LYS A 377 -23.86 -3.87 37.22
C LYS A 377 -22.99 -2.63 36.98
N ARG A 378 -22.58 -2.00 38.07
CA ARG A 378 -21.61 -0.90 37.99
C ARG A 378 -20.18 -1.47 38.06
N GLN A 379 -19.38 -1.17 37.06
CA GLN A 379 -17.96 -1.53 37.05
C GLN A 379 -17.17 -0.27 36.66
N ASN A 380 -16.31 0.20 37.58
CA ASN A 380 -15.59 1.45 37.44
C ASN A 380 -16.56 2.63 37.20
N ASN A 381 -16.49 3.28 36.02
CA ASN A 381 -17.35 4.40 35.64
C ASN A 381 -18.38 4.03 34.57
N GLU A 382 -18.67 2.74 34.40
CA GLU A 382 -19.57 2.20 33.35
C GLU A 382 -20.69 1.40 33.97
N LEU A 383 -21.86 1.36 33.30
CA LEU A 383 -23.02 0.54 33.62
C LEU A 383 -23.14 -0.57 32.59
N TYR A 384 -23.10 -1.83 33.05
CA TYR A 384 -23.29 -3.03 32.24
C TYR A 384 -24.69 -3.57 32.42
N PHE A 385 -25.56 -3.37 31.42
CA PHE A 385 -26.91 -3.92 31.43
C PHE A 385 -26.90 -5.35 30.92
N TYR A 386 -27.73 -6.21 31.48
CA TYR A 386 -27.88 -7.61 31.08
C TYR A 386 -29.33 -8.07 31.13
N VAL A 387 -29.66 -9.00 30.24
CA VAL A 387 -30.89 -9.81 30.28
C VAL A 387 -30.46 -11.25 30.20
N ALA A 388 -30.91 -12.09 31.13
CA ALA A 388 -30.60 -13.51 31.21
C ALA A 388 -31.90 -14.29 31.21
N ASP A 389 -32.06 -15.22 30.30
CA ASP A 389 -33.23 -16.09 30.15
C ASP A 389 -32.81 -17.57 30.30
N THR A 390 -33.82 -18.44 30.58
CA THR A 390 -33.66 -19.88 30.60
C THR A 390 -34.32 -20.55 29.38
N GLY A 391 -34.42 -19.86 28.28
CA GLY A 391 -35.05 -20.31 27.04
C GLY A 391 -34.20 -21.31 26.24
N CYS A 392 -34.52 -21.44 24.96
CA CYS A 392 -33.85 -22.40 24.06
C CYS A 392 -32.38 -22.11 23.74
N GLY A 393 -31.89 -20.89 24.08
CA GLY A 393 -30.52 -20.45 23.79
C GLY A 393 -30.23 -20.24 22.31
N ILE A 394 -28.98 -19.85 22.00
CA ILE A 394 -28.49 -19.58 20.63
C ILE A 394 -27.40 -20.59 20.29
N PRO A 395 -27.52 -21.39 19.19
CA PRO A 395 -26.47 -22.28 18.72
C PRO A 395 -25.14 -21.58 18.51
N GLN A 396 -24.04 -22.27 18.84
CA GLN A 396 -22.71 -21.68 18.89
C GLN A 396 -22.23 -21.15 17.53
N ASP A 397 -22.65 -21.80 16.45
CA ASP A 397 -22.36 -21.40 15.05
C ASP A 397 -23.06 -20.10 14.64
N LYS A 398 -24.20 -19.77 15.27
CA LYS A 398 -24.98 -18.57 14.99
C LYS A 398 -24.66 -17.38 15.91
N GLN A 399 -23.98 -17.60 17.03
CA GLN A 399 -23.63 -16.54 17.99
C GLN A 399 -22.74 -15.43 17.42
N LYS A 400 -21.93 -15.74 16.38
CA LYS A 400 -21.05 -14.75 15.71
C LYS A 400 -21.77 -13.90 14.67
N SER A 401 -22.98 -14.27 14.29
CA SER A 401 -23.77 -13.59 13.27
C SER A 401 -24.89 -12.74 13.85
N ILE A 402 -25.04 -12.69 15.17
CA ILE A 402 -25.95 -11.86 15.96
C ILE A 402 -25.15 -10.73 16.60
#